data_23081bcfff320709c0fa74f8fd049ee6
#
_entry.id   23081bcfff320709c0fa74f8fd049ee6
#
_cell.length_a   1.000
_cell.length_b   1.000
_cell.length_c   1.000
_cell.angle_alpha   90.00
_cell.angle_beta   90.00
_cell.angle_gamma   90.00
#
_symmetry.space_group_name_H-M   'P 1'
#
loop_
_entity.id
_entity.type
_entity.pdbx_description
1 polymer ?
#
loop_
_entity_poly.entity_id
_entity_poly.type
_entity_poly.pdbx_seq_one_letter_code
_entity_poly.pdbx_strand_id
1 'polypeptide(L)'
;MDWMEYMMKKRITDVLFIMAGAFLFALAVNLFVIPNDLAEGGVTGITIILYYLFEWSPGLMNLILNGILLIVGYRFLDKTTTVYTIIAVVFNSLFLHLTENWTIASDELWINTIFAGVFAGLGIGLIVRVGGTTAGTVILARLANKYLDWNISYGLLFFDLIVAFSSYFIIGPQGLMCTIVLLFVGTKTMEFIIEGLNPKKAVMIISSKQDEIAKQVIEKMDRGVTVLSGHGYYTKNKKEILYIVISKQEVSMLKKIVRAEDEIAFITIHDVRDVFGEGFIELSKT
;
A
#
# COMPACT_ATOMS: atom_id res chain seq x y z
N MET A 1 4.25 -31.42 -7.38
CA MET A 1 4.23 -30.73 -6.07
C MET A 1 2.79 -30.73 -5.59
N ASP A 2 2.51 -31.33 -4.42
CA ASP A 2 1.15 -31.49 -3.92
C ASP A 2 0.58 -30.09 -3.59
N TRP A 3 -0.68 -29.83 -3.96
CA TRP A 3 -1.36 -28.55 -3.72
C TRP A 3 -1.29 -28.12 -2.25
N MET A 4 -1.29 -29.08 -1.35
CA MET A 4 -1.17 -28.87 0.09
C MET A 4 0.26 -28.39 0.49
N GLU A 5 1.31 -28.90 -0.16
CA GLU A 5 2.70 -28.46 0.05
C GLU A 5 2.91 -27.02 -0.44
N TYR A 6 2.31 -26.66 -1.59
CA TYR A 6 2.32 -25.30 -2.11
C TYR A 6 1.66 -24.32 -1.15
N MET A 7 0.46 -24.64 -0.66
CA MET A 7 -0.27 -23.78 0.29
C MET A 7 0.47 -23.61 1.62
N MET A 8 1.14 -24.65 2.12
CA MET A 8 1.97 -24.52 3.32
C MET A 8 3.19 -23.64 3.09
N LYS A 9 3.91 -23.81 1.97
CA LYS A 9 5.05 -22.96 1.62
C LYS A 9 4.64 -21.49 1.50
N LYS A 10 3.53 -21.20 0.85
CA LYS A 10 2.99 -19.85 0.73
C LYS A 10 2.72 -19.23 2.10
N ARG A 11 2.02 -19.94 3.01
CA ARG A 11 1.73 -19.45 4.36
C ARG A 11 2.99 -19.17 5.19
N ILE A 12 4.01 -20.01 5.06
CA ILE A 12 5.30 -19.80 5.74
C ILE A 12 5.97 -18.53 5.21
N THR A 13 5.99 -18.37 3.89
CA THR A 13 6.55 -17.17 3.25
C THR A 13 5.79 -15.91 3.68
N ASP A 14 4.46 -15.95 3.74
CA ASP A 14 3.64 -14.83 4.19
C ASP A 14 3.97 -14.43 5.63
N VAL A 15 4.11 -15.40 6.53
CA VAL A 15 4.50 -15.14 7.94
C VAL A 15 5.91 -14.55 8.03
N LEU A 16 6.87 -15.00 7.21
CA LEU A 16 8.21 -14.44 7.17
C LEU A 16 8.19 -12.97 6.68
N PHE A 17 7.36 -12.64 5.69
CA PHE A 17 7.17 -11.25 5.26
C PHE A 17 6.54 -10.40 6.38
N ILE A 18 5.57 -10.94 7.12
CA ILE A 18 4.96 -10.23 8.26
C ILE A 18 6.02 -9.98 9.35
N MET A 19 6.83 -10.97 9.68
CA MET A 19 7.89 -10.82 10.68
C MET A 19 8.93 -9.77 10.25
N ALA A 20 9.41 -9.84 9.01
CA ALA A 20 10.35 -8.88 8.47
C ALA A 20 9.75 -7.46 8.44
N GLY A 21 8.48 -7.34 8.05
CA GLY A 21 7.76 -6.08 8.04
C GLY A 21 7.60 -5.49 9.44
N ALA A 22 7.19 -6.31 10.41
CA ALA A 22 7.05 -5.91 11.81
C ALA A 22 8.40 -5.46 12.42
N PHE A 23 9.49 -6.15 12.08
CA PHE A 23 10.82 -5.78 12.52
C PHE A 23 11.27 -4.43 11.93
N LEU A 24 11.11 -4.23 10.62
CA LEU A 24 11.46 -2.95 9.96
C LEU A 24 10.64 -1.78 10.53
N PHE A 25 9.35 -2.01 10.80
CA PHE A 25 8.51 -1.00 11.41
C PHE A 25 8.95 -0.66 12.85
N ALA A 26 9.30 -1.67 13.66
CA ALA A 26 9.82 -1.45 15.00
C ALA A 26 11.14 -0.66 14.98
N LEU A 27 12.04 -0.94 14.00
CA LEU A 27 13.25 -0.15 13.80
C LEU A 27 12.93 1.31 13.41
N ALA A 28 11.93 1.54 12.56
CA ALA A 28 11.49 2.90 12.23
C ALA A 28 11.13 3.67 13.50
N VAL A 29 10.33 3.09 14.36
CA VAL A 29 9.83 3.73 15.58
C VAL A 29 10.96 3.97 16.58
N ASN A 30 11.75 2.94 16.91
CA ASN A 30 12.71 3.01 18.00
C ASN A 30 14.03 3.69 17.61
N LEU A 31 14.47 3.59 16.33
CA LEU A 31 15.71 4.23 15.90
C LEU A 31 15.52 5.68 15.45
N PHE A 32 14.35 6.02 14.89
CA PHE A 32 14.20 7.31 14.22
C PHE A 32 13.01 8.14 14.75
N VAL A 33 11.89 7.54 15.13
CA VAL A 33 10.71 8.31 15.57
C VAL A 33 10.88 8.78 17.00
N ILE A 34 11.01 7.84 17.94
CA ILE A 34 11.08 8.15 19.39
C ILE A 34 12.28 9.02 19.74
N PRO A 35 13.52 8.73 19.27
CA PRO A 35 14.68 9.53 19.67
C PRO A 35 14.69 10.97 19.12
N ASN A 36 13.83 11.29 18.18
CA ASN A 36 13.75 12.60 17.54
C ASN A 36 12.45 13.36 17.87
N ASP A 37 11.72 12.93 18.89
CA ASP A 37 10.44 13.53 19.29
C ASP A 37 9.46 13.65 18.12
N LEU A 38 9.41 12.63 17.26
CA LEU A 38 8.46 12.54 16.16
C LEU A 38 7.24 11.72 16.61
N ALA A 39 6.15 11.83 15.87
CA ALA A 39 4.98 10.99 16.06
C ALA A 39 4.73 10.10 14.83
N GLU A 40 3.74 9.27 14.91
CA GLU A 40 3.22 8.43 13.85
C GLU A 40 1.69 8.56 13.78
N GLY A 41 1.08 8.00 12.74
CA GLY A 41 -0.36 7.90 12.64
C GLY A 41 -0.94 6.74 13.44
N GLY A 42 -2.25 6.71 13.53
CA GLY A 42 -2.99 5.56 14.02
C GLY A 42 -2.73 5.16 15.46
N VAL A 43 -2.91 3.88 15.74
CA VAL A 43 -2.73 3.34 17.10
C VAL A 43 -1.28 3.42 17.56
N THR A 44 -0.34 3.20 16.67
CA THR A 44 1.09 3.36 17.01
C THR A 44 1.40 4.80 17.42
N GLY A 45 0.82 5.80 16.75
CA GLY A 45 0.93 7.19 17.17
C GLY A 45 0.40 7.42 18.58
N ILE A 46 -0.74 6.81 18.93
CA ILE A 46 -1.26 6.86 20.31
C ILE A 46 -0.27 6.21 21.29
N THR A 47 0.35 5.08 20.93
CA THR A 47 1.33 4.43 21.83
C THR A 47 2.57 5.29 22.05
N ILE A 48 3.01 6.03 21.02
CA ILE A 48 4.15 6.96 21.12
C ILE A 48 3.77 8.18 21.98
N ILE A 49 2.56 8.72 21.83
CA ILE A 49 2.04 9.77 22.71
C ILE A 49 2.03 9.31 24.18
N LEU A 50 1.56 8.09 24.44
CA LEU A 50 1.55 7.53 25.79
C LEU A 50 2.98 7.32 26.34
N TYR A 51 3.91 6.95 25.49
CA TYR A 51 5.32 6.87 25.87
C TYR A 51 5.89 8.24 26.27
N TYR A 52 5.64 9.28 25.50
CA TYR A 52 6.13 10.63 25.84
C TYR A 52 5.49 11.21 27.12
N LEU A 53 4.25 10.83 27.42
CA LEU A 53 3.53 11.36 28.59
C LEU A 53 3.77 10.55 29.87
N PHE A 54 3.90 9.22 29.76
CA PHE A 54 3.87 8.31 30.90
C PHE A 54 5.04 7.32 30.92
N GLU A 55 5.93 7.37 29.93
CA GLU A 55 7.05 6.41 29.75
C GLU A 55 6.57 4.95 29.64
N TRP A 56 5.33 4.72 29.19
CA TRP A 56 4.80 3.38 29.00
C TRP A 56 5.42 2.74 27.75
N SER A 57 5.87 1.48 27.86
CA SER A 57 6.50 0.75 26.75
C SER A 57 5.60 0.76 25.50
N PRO A 58 6.09 1.28 24.36
CA PRO A 58 5.33 1.33 23.10
C PRO A 58 4.90 -0.08 22.66
N GLY A 59 5.75 -1.09 22.85
CA GLY A 59 5.45 -2.47 22.49
C GLY A 59 4.26 -3.03 23.28
N LEU A 60 4.22 -2.80 24.60
CA LEU A 60 3.11 -3.26 25.44
C LEU A 60 1.80 -2.54 25.10
N MET A 61 1.86 -1.20 24.95
CA MET A 61 0.68 -0.42 24.61
C MET A 61 0.15 -0.76 23.22
N ASN A 62 1.04 -0.99 22.25
CA ASN A 62 0.64 -1.44 20.92
C ASN A 62 -0.12 -2.78 20.96
N LEU A 63 0.36 -3.72 21.77
CA LEU A 63 -0.32 -5.01 21.93
C LEU A 63 -1.71 -4.86 22.57
N ILE A 64 -1.82 -4.06 23.62
CA ILE A 64 -3.08 -3.86 24.36
C ILE A 64 -4.11 -3.14 23.46
N LEU A 65 -3.76 -1.99 22.88
CA LEU A 65 -4.69 -1.19 22.10
C LEU A 65 -5.12 -1.90 20.82
N ASN A 66 -4.18 -2.50 20.09
CA ASN A 66 -4.53 -3.28 18.91
C ASN A 66 -5.28 -4.57 19.26
N GLY A 67 -4.97 -5.20 20.40
CA GLY A 67 -5.71 -6.35 20.91
C GLY A 67 -7.18 -6.02 21.17
N ILE A 68 -7.46 -4.89 21.83
CA ILE A 68 -8.82 -4.39 22.07
C ILE A 68 -9.54 -4.13 20.73
N LEU A 69 -8.87 -3.43 19.81
CA LEU A 69 -9.44 -3.12 18.49
C LEU A 69 -9.70 -4.40 17.67
N LEU A 70 -8.84 -5.40 17.75
CA LEU A 70 -9.05 -6.68 17.08
C LEU A 70 -10.25 -7.44 17.67
N ILE A 71 -10.43 -7.44 18.99
CA ILE A 71 -11.60 -8.05 19.65
C ILE A 71 -12.90 -7.37 19.20
N VAL A 72 -12.89 -6.05 19.03
CA VAL A 72 -14.06 -5.31 18.53
C VAL A 72 -14.23 -5.49 17.01
N GLY A 73 -13.10 -5.50 16.30
CA GLY A 73 -13.04 -5.42 14.83
C GLY A 73 -13.02 -6.76 14.09
N TYR A 74 -12.86 -7.92 14.77
CA TYR A 74 -12.69 -9.22 14.10
C TYR A 74 -13.82 -9.58 13.13
N ARG A 75 -15.03 -9.07 13.36
CA ARG A 75 -16.20 -9.29 12.49
C ARG A 75 -16.19 -8.50 11.18
N PHE A 76 -15.27 -7.54 11.06
CA PHE A 76 -15.13 -6.66 9.89
C PHE A 76 -13.96 -7.06 8.99
N LEU A 77 -13.15 -8.02 9.43
CA LEU A 77 -12.04 -8.58 8.70
C LEU A 77 -12.39 -10.00 8.24
N ASP A 78 -11.90 -10.39 7.08
CA ASP A 78 -11.94 -11.80 6.67
C ASP A 78 -11.01 -12.65 7.57
N LYS A 79 -11.21 -13.97 7.59
CA LYS A 79 -10.48 -14.87 8.47
C LYS A 79 -8.96 -14.86 8.24
N THR A 80 -8.52 -14.78 7.00
CA THR A 80 -7.09 -14.79 6.66
C THR A 80 -6.44 -13.48 7.10
N THR A 81 -7.03 -12.35 6.76
CA THR A 81 -6.58 -11.03 7.19
C THR A 81 -6.56 -10.93 8.72
N THR A 82 -7.57 -11.46 9.41
CA THR A 82 -7.60 -11.46 10.88
C THR A 82 -6.41 -12.21 11.47
N VAL A 83 -6.12 -13.43 10.99
CA VAL A 83 -4.99 -14.23 11.48
C VAL A 83 -3.66 -13.53 11.21
N TYR A 84 -3.45 -13.03 9.99
CA TYR A 84 -2.22 -12.32 9.62
C TYR A 84 -2.06 -11.02 10.41
N THR A 85 -3.15 -10.32 10.68
CA THR A 85 -3.12 -9.11 11.53
C THR A 85 -2.77 -9.44 12.98
N ILE A 86 -3.30 -10.52 13.55
CA ILE A 86 -2.91 -10.97 14.90
C ILE A 86 -1.40 -11.26 14.94
N ILE A 87 -0.89 -11.99 13.95
CA ILE A 87 0.55 -12.30 13.84
C ILE A 87 1.36 -10.99 13.73
N ALA A 88 0.94 -10.07 12.87
CA ALA A 88 1.60 -8.78 12.68
C ALA A 88 1.64 -7.96 13.97
N VAL A 89 0.52 -7.84 14.69
CA VAL A 89 0.44 -7.10 15.97
C VAL A 89 1.35 -7.72 17.03
N VAL A 90 1.34 -9.05 17.16
CA VAL A 90 2.19 -9.75 18.14
C VAL A 90 3.67 -9.53 17.84
N PHE A 91 4.11 -9.75 16.59
CA PHE A 91 5.51 -9.53 16.23
C PHE A 91 5.93 -8.06 16.28
N ASN A 92 5.06 -7.15 15.86
CA ASN A 92 5.34 -5.72 15.94
C ASN A 92 5.54 -5.28 17.40
N SER A 93 4.64 -5.69 18.29
CA SER A 93 4.73 -5.39 19.71
C SER A 93 5.99 -6.01 20.36
N LEU A 94 6.31 -7.25 19.99
CA LEU A 94 7.52 -7.93 20.44
C LEU A 94 8.79 -7.20 19.98
N PHE A 95 8.89 -6.85 18.71
CA PHE A 95 10.06 -6.17 18.19
C PHE A 95 10.18 -4.73 18.69
N LEU A 96 9.07 -4.00 18.86
CA LEU A 96 9.08 -2.69 19.53
C LEU A 96 9.67 -2.80 20.94
N HIS A 97 9.32 -3.83 21.69
CA HIS A 97 9.89 -4.04 23.03
C HIS A 97 11.35 -4.48 22.98
N LEU A 98 11.72 -5.40 22.10
CA LEU A 98 13.10 -5.90 22.00
C LEU A 98 14.11 -4.83 21.50
N THR A 99 13.65 -3.87 20.73
CA THR A 99 14.49 -2.83 20.14
C THR A 99 14.37 -1.47 20.83
N GLU A 100 13.61 -1.37 21.95
CA GLU A 100 13.33 -0.08 22.61
C GLU A 100 14.57 0.68 23.10
N ASN A 101 15.67 -0.04 23.36
CA ASN A 101 16.94 0.58 23.77
C ASN A 101 17.93 0.81 22.60
N TRP A 102 17.50 0.53 21.37
CA TRP A 102 18.34 0.75 20.21
C TRP A 102 18.19 2.20 19.74
N THR A 103 19.30 2.88 19.55
CA THR A 103 19.31 4.24 19.01
C THR A 103 20.39 4.36 17.94
N ILE A 104 20.01 4.81 16.76
CA ILE A 104 20.91 5.23 15.68
C ILE A 104 20.31 6.53 15.16
N ALA A 105 20.55 7.63 15.85
CA ALA A 105 20.08 8.91 15.37
C ALA A 105 21.24 9.69 14.74
N SER A 106 21.01 10.27 13.58
CA SER A 106 21.84 11.34 13.03
C SER A 106 21.51 12.64 13.76
N ASP A 107 22.44 13.56 13.86
CA ASP A 107 22.16 14.91 14.38
C ASP A 107 21.20 15.71 13.48
N GLU A 108 20.95 15.22 12.25
CA GLU A 108 20.10 15.87 11.26
C GLU A 108 18.67 15.32 11.30
N LEU A 109 17.75 16.08 11.87
CA LEU A 109 16.35 15.70 12.02
C LEU A 109 15.67 15.27 10.70
N TRP A 110 15.98 15.93 9.58
CA TRP A 110 15.42 15.61 8.27
C TRP A 110 15.84 14.23 7.76
N ILE A 111 17.09 13.83 8.01
CA ILE A 111 17.60 12.51 7.65
C ILE A 111 16.80 11.46 8.43
N ASN A 112 16.69 11.64 9.75
CA ASN A 112 15.94 10.73 10.61
C ASN A 112 14.48 10.63 10.18
N THR A 113 13.84 11.75 9.84
CA THR A 113 12.45 11.82 9.36
C THR A 113 12.24 10.99 8.09
N ILE A 114 13.13 11.14 7.10
CA ILE A 114 13.02 10.42 5.82
C ILE A 114 13.23 8.92 6.04
N PHE A 115 14.28 8.54 6.79
CA PHE A 115 14.55 7.14 7.09
C PHE A 115 13.44 6.50 7.93
N ALA A 116 12.86 7.21 8.89
CA ALA A 116 11.70 6.75 9.63
C ALA A 116 10.56 6.41 8.68
N GLY A 117 10.22 7.32 7.74
CA GLY A 117 9.17 7.09 6.75
C GLY A 117 9.49 5.91 5.83
N VAL A 118 10.72 5.80 5.33
CA VAL A 118 11.11 4.67 4.47
C VAL A 118 10.99 3.34 5.21
N PHE A 119 11.56 3.21 6.41
CA PHE A 119 11.50 1.96 7.19
C PHE A 119 10.07 1.61 7.61
N ALA A 120 9.28 2.60 8.05
CA ALA A 120 7.87 2.40 8.38
C ALA A 120 7.08 1.94 7.15
N GLY A 121 7.25 2.61 6.01
CA GLY A 121 6.58 2.27 4.76
C GLY A 121 6.97 0.89 4.24
N LEU A 122 8.25 0.51 4.30
CA LEU A 122 8.72 -0.84 3.98
C LEU A 122 8.06 -1.88 4.90
N GLY A 123 8.06 -1.62 6.21
CA GLY A 123 7.51 -2.51 7.21
C GLY A 123 6.02 -2.77 7.00
N ILE A 124 5.21 -1.69 6.93
CA ILE A 124 3.77 -1.78 6.70
C ILE A 124 3.48 -2.38 5.31
N GLY A 125 4.23 -1.96 4.29
CA GLY A 125 4.07 -2.45 2.92
C GLY A 125 4.22 -3.97 2.80
N LEU A 126 5.22 -4.57 3.46
CA LEU A 126 5.42 -6.02 3.47
C LEU A 126 4.25 -6.75 4.14
N ILE A 127 3.74 -6.23 5.28
CA ILE A 127 2.59 -6.81 5.98
C ILE A 127 1.33 -6.76 5.11
N VAL A 128 1.05 -5.60 4.51
CA VAL A 128 -0.17 -5.39 3.70
C VAL A 128 -0.11 -6.18 2.39
N ARG A 129 1.06 -6.32 1.78
CA ARG A 129 1.26 -7.09 0.54
C ARG A 129 0.82 -8.55 0.66
N VAL A 130 0.99 -9.17 1.82
CA VAL A 130 0.55 -10.55 2.06
C VAL A 130 -0.87 -10.65 2.61
N GLY A 131 -1.60 -9.54 2.71
CA GLY A 131 -2.99 -9.49 3.16
C GLY A 131 -3.17 -9.29 4.68
N GLY A 132 -2.08 -8.99 5.40
CA GLY A 132 -2.15 -8.54 6.80
C GLY A 132 -2.47 -7.05 6.91
N THR A 133 -2.57 -6.57 8.14
CA THR A 133 -2.66 -5.14 8.47
C THR A 133 -2.02 -4.90 9.84
N THR A 134 -1.70 -3.66 10.15
CA THR A 134 -1.25 -3.24 11.48
C THR A 134 -2.40 -3.10 12.48
N ALA A 135 -3.59 -3.56 12.17
CA ALA A 135 -4.85 -3.36 12.91
C ALA A 135 -5.25 -1.88 13.00
N GLY A 136 -5.03 -1.26 14.14
CA GLY A 136 -5.11 0.19 14.31
C GLY A 136 -6.33 0.86 13.69
N THR A 137 -6.06 1.98 13.05
CA THR A 137 -7.07 2.83 12.38
C THR A 137 -7.78 2.15 11.20
N VAL A 138 -7.22 1.08 10.63
CA VAL A 138 -7.90 0.28 9.59
C VAL A 138 -9.22 -0.28 10.12
N ILE A 139 -9.25 -0.76 11.37
CA ILE A 139 -10.47 -1.29 11.99
C ILE A 139 -11.48 -0.14 12.21
N LEU A 140 -11.01 1.00 12.71
CA LEU A 140 -11.85 2.18 12.90
C LEU A 140 -12.42 2.70 11.58
N ALA A 141 -11.61 2.74 10.53
CA ALA A 141 -12.07 3.13 9.18
C ALA A 141 -13.13 2.16 8.62
N ARG A 142 -12.99 0.86 8.84
CA ARG A 142 -14.01 -0.14 8.45
C ARG A 142 -15.28 0.00 9.27
N LEU A 143 -15.20 0.34 10.56
CA LEU A 143 -16.36 0.66 11.38
C LEU A 143 -17.08 1.92 10.87
N ALA A 144 -16.33 2.97 10.57
CA ALA A 144 -16.88 4.21 9.99
C ALA A 144 -17.52 3.93 8.61
N ASN A 145 -16.92 3.10 7.80
CA ASN A 145 -17.52 2.68 6.53
C ASN A 145 -18.86 1.96 6.74
N LYS A 146 -18.94 1.02 7.68
CA LYS A 146 -20.15 0.23 7.92
C LYS A 146 -21.31 1.04 8.51
N TYR A 147 -21.04 1.96 9.43
CA TYR A 147 -22.07 2.66 10.20
C TYR A 147 -22.34 4.09 9.73
N LEU A 148 -21.38 4.71 9.05
CA LEU A 148 -21.44 6.10 8.60
C LEU A 148 -21.33 6.22 7.07
N ASP A 149 -21.23 5.10 6.34
CA ASP A 149 -21.04 5.02 4.88
C ASP A 149 -19.79 5.80 4.38
N TRP A 150 -18.79 6.00 5.25
CA TRP A 150 -17.57 6.66 4.87
C TRP A 150 -16.71 5.78 3.96
N ASN A 151 -16.03 6.41 3.00
CA ASN A 151 -14.99 5.71 2.26
C ASN A 151 -13.85 5.32 3.21
N ILE A 152 -13.35 4.07 3.10
CA ILE A 152 -12.31 3.54 4.00
C ILE A 152 -11.06 4.41 3.99
N SER A 153 -10.63 4.91 2.81
CA SER A 153 -9.44 5.76 2.70
C SER A 153 -9.62 7.12 3.42
N TYR A 154 -10.80 7.71 3.33
CA TYR A 154 -11.09 8.94 4.08
C TYR A 154 -11.21 8.68 5.59
N GLY A 155 -11.75 7.53 5.98
CA GLY A 155 -11.78 7.13 7.38
C GLY A 155 -10.38 6.94 7.96
N LEU A 156 -9.48 6.27 7.25
CA LEU A 156 -8.08 6.12 7.64
C LEU A 156 -7.40 7.48 7.82
N LEU A 157 -7.46 8.32 6.78
CA LEU A 157 -6.86 9.65 6.82
C LEU A 157 -7.39 10.48 7.99
N PHE A 158 -8.69 10.43 8.26
CA PHE A 158 -9.32 11.17 9.35
C PHE A 158 -8.77 10.75 10.73
N PHE A 159 -8.72 9.44 11.02
CA PHE A 159 -8.21 8.94 12.29
C PHE A 159 -6.71 9.19 12.46
N ASP A 160 -5.92 9.01 11.39
CA ASP A 160 -4.47 9.26 11.42
C ASP A 160 -4.17 10.76 11.64
N LEU A 161 -4.93 11.66 11.00
CA LEU A 161 -4.80 13.10 11.21
C LEU A 161 -5.17 13.50 12.64
N ILE A 162 -6.23 12.94 13.23
CA ILE A 162 -6.59 13.23 14.64
C ILE A 162 -5.39 12.89 15.53
N VAL A 163 -4.78 11.74 15.36
CA VAL A 163 -3.64 11.33 16.18
C VAL A 163 -2.43 12.22 15.94
N ALA A 164 -2.09 12.48 14.67
CA ALA A 164 -0.97 13.36 14.32
C ALA A 164 -1.14 14.79 14.87
N PHE A 165 -2.34 15.38 14.74
CA PHE A 165 -2.59 16.70 15.31
C PHE A 165 -2.65 16.70 16.84
N SER A 166 -3.10 15.61 17.46
CA SER A 166 -3.07 15.49 18.93
C SER A 166 -1.64 15.48 19.47
N SER A 167 -0.70 14.93 18.72
CA SER A 167 0.71 14.91 19.11
C SER A 167 1.36 16.31 19.12
N TYR A 168 0.78 17.31 18.43
CA TYR A 168 1.30 18.69 18.38
C TYR A 168 1.60 19.27 19.75
N PHE A 169 0.74 19.00 20.73
CA PHE A 169 0.93 19.53 22.10
C PHE A 169 2.10 18.92 22.85
N ILE A 170 2.71 17.85 22.31
CA ILE A 170 3.82 17.10 22.90
C ILE A 170 5.10 17.36 22.10
N ILE A 171 5.04 17.15 20.78
CA ILE A 171 6.21 17.23 19.89
C ILE A 171 6.45 18.64 19.30
N GLY A 172 5.50 19.54 19.49
CA GLY A 172 5.57 20.91 18.98
C GLY A 172 5.41 21.03 17.46
N PRO A 173 5.50 22.27 16.92
CA PRO A 173 5.24 22.52 15.50
C PRO A 173 6.29 21.87 14.57
N GLN A 174 7.57 21.86 14.96
CA GLN A 174 8.63 21.26 14.15
C GLN A 174 8.49 19.75 14.07
N GLY A 175 8.22 19.08 15.20
CA GLY A 175 7.95 17.65 15.25
C GLY A 175 6.73 17.28 14.42
N LEU A 176 5.65 18.07 14.47
CA LEU A 176 4.45 17.82 13.64
C LEU A 176 4.76 17.95 12.14
N MET A 177 5.49 18.98 11.71
CA MET A 177 5.89 19.12 10.30
C MET A 177 6.71 17.93 9.82
N CYS A 178 7.69 17.50 10.62
CA CYS A 178 8.50 16.31 10.33
C CYS A 178 7.63 15.04 10.31
N THR A 179 6.70 14.89 11.24
CA THR A 179 5.75 13.77 11.26
C THR A 179 4.90 13.71 9.98
N ILE A 180 4.42 14.85 9.47
CA ILE A 180 3.68 14.89 8.20
C ILE A 180 4.56 14.41 7.04
N VAL A 181 5.83 14.84 6.99
CA VAL A 181 6.79 14.37 5.97
C VAL A 181 7.04 12.86 6.11
N LEU A 182 7.25 12.36 7.33
CA LEU A 182 7.42 10.94 7.64
C LEU A 182 6.23 10.13 7.11
N LEU A 183 5.00 10.54 7.42
CA LEU A 183 3.78 9.86 6.98
C LEU A 183 3.64 9.86 5.45
N PHE A 184 4.00 10.97 4.80
CA PHE A 184 3.99 11.05 3.33
C PHE A 184 5.02 10.11 2.70
N VAL A 185 6.27 10.13 3.17
CA VAL A 185 7.34 9.23 2.68
C VAL A 185 6.96 7.78 2.95
N GLY A 186 6.45 7.47 4.14
CA GLY A 186 5.99 6.14 4.53
C GLY A 186 4.88 5.63 3.60
N THR A 187 3.87 6.45 3.33
CA THR A 187 2.77 6.11 2.42
C THR A 187 3.30 5.82 1.01
N LYS A 188 4.20 6.64 0.48
CA LYS A 188 4.77 6.43 -0.87
C LYS A 188 5.64 5.17 -0.93
N THR A 189 6.42 4.89 0.11
CA THR A 189 7.21 3.67 0.20
C THR A 189 6.31 2.42 0.32
N MET A 190 5.26 2.50 1.13
CA MET A 190 4.26 1.44 1.26
C MET A 190 3.56 1.16 -0.08
N GLU A 191 3.06 2.19 -0.78
CA GLU A 191 2.46 2.06 -2.11
C GLU A 191 3.42 1.35 -3.09
N PHE A 192 4.70 1.75 -3.11
CA PHE A 192 5.72 1.15 -3.95
C PHE A 192 5.90 -0.36 -3.67
N ILE A 193 5.88 -0.78 -2.40
CA ILE A 193 6.00 -2.20 -2.01
C ILE A 193 4.74 -3.00 -2.38
N ILE A 194 3.55 -2.40 -2.22
CA ILE A 194 2.28 -3.07 -2.51
C ILE A 194 2.07 -3.21 -4.02
N GLU A 195 2.25 -2.13 -4.77
CA GLU A 195 2.06 -2.12 -6.23
C GLU A 195 3.19 -2.87 -6.97
N GLY A 196 4.38 -2.98 -6.34
CA GLY A 196 5.56 -3.56 -6.95
C GLY A 196 6.23 -2.63 -7.97
N LEU A 197 7.30 -3.15 -8.60
CA LEU A 197 8.13 -2.38 -9.55
C LEU A 197 7.45 -2.15 -10.92
N ASN A 198 6.42 -2.94 -11.26
CA ASN A 198 5.80 -2.92 -12.59
C ASN A 198 4.26 -2.94 -12.52
N PRO A 199 3.61 -1.87 -12.03
CA PRO A 199 2.15 -1.79 -12.07
C PRO A 199 1.68 -1.86 -13.53
N LYS A 200 0.65 -2.69 -13.77
CA LYS A 200 0.08 -2.90 -15.10
C LYS A 200 -1.07 -1.93 -15.35
N LYS A 201 -1.26 -1.59 -16.60
CA LYS A 201 -2.36 -0.73 -17.07
C LYS A 201 -3.09 -1.45 -18.20
N ALA A 202 -4.42 -1.48 -18.12
CA ALA A 202 -5.27 -1.84 -19.24
C ALA A 202 -5.64 -0.55 -19.99
N VAL A 203 -5.43 -0.55 -21.28
CA VAL A 203 -5.71 0.59 -22.14
C VAL A 203 -6.75 0.20 -23.17
N MET A 204 -7.80 1.00 -23.27
CA MET A 204 -8.80 0.88 -24.32
C MET A 204 -8.64 2.07 -25.26
N ILE A 205 -8.58 1.79 -26.57
CA ILE A 205 -8.41 2.80 -27.62
C ILE A 205 -9.57 2.67 -28.60
N ILE A 206 -10.23 3.80 -28.86
CA ILE A 206 -11.27 3.93 -29.90
C ILE A 206 -10.73 4.92 -30.91
N SER A 207 -10.52 4.44 -32.14
CA SER A 207 -9.96 5.22 -33.24
C SER A 207 -10.59 4.79 -34.55
N SER A 208 -10.50 5.64 -35.57
CA SER A 208 -10.81 5.27 -36.95
C SER A 208 -9.65 4.57 -37.65
N LYS A 209 -8.46 4.56 -37.04
CA LYS A 209 -7.22 3.94 -37.55
C LYS A 209 -6.74 2.82 -36.64
N GLN A 210 -7.66 1.97 -36.18
CA GLN A 210 -7.38 0.89 -35.26
C GLN A 210 -6.34 -0.10 -35.78
N ASP A 211 -6.37 -0.43 -37.07
CA ASP A 211 -5.47 -1.40 -37.68
C ASP A 211 -4.02 -0.93 -37.71
N GLU A 212 -3.82 0.36 -38.06
CA GLU A 212 -2.51 0.99 -38.08
C GLU A 212 -1.94 1.06 -36.64
N ILE A 213 -2.77 1.47 -35.69
CA ILE A 213 -2.37 1.56 -34.28
C ILE A 213 -2.01 0.16 -33.76
N ALA A 214 -2.84 -0.86 -34.01
CA ALA A 214 -2.59 -2.23 -33.56
C ALA A 214 -1.28 -2.77 -34.12
N LYS A 215 -1.02 -2.55 -35.42
CA LYS A 215 0.23 -2.94 -36.09
C LYS A 215 1.45 -2.29 -35.44
N GLN A 216 1.40 -0.97 -35.21
CA GLN A 216 2.49 -0.24 -34.56
C GLN A 216 2.75 -0.69 -33.12
N VAL A 217 1.70 -1.04 -32.38
CA VAL A 217 1.82 -1.57 -31.02
C VAL A 217 2.52 -2.93 -31.01
N ILE A 218 2.12 -3.85 -31.90
CA ILE A 218 2.74 -5.16 -32.03
C ILE A 218 4.21 -5.02 -32.44
N GLU A 219 4.49 -4.21 -33.47
CA GLU A 219 5.85 -4.07 -34.03
C GLU A 219 6.83 -3.36 -33.10
N LYS A 220 6.36 -2.30 -32.37
CA LYS A 220 7.26 -1.45 -31.57
C LYS A 220 7.27 -1.79 -30.09
N MET A 221 6.20 -2.38 -29.58
CA MET A 221 6.05 -2.64 -28.14
C MET A 221 6.07 -4.13 -27.79
N ASP A 222 5.96 -5.01 -28.81
CA ASP A 222 5.85 -6.47 -28.59
C ASP A 222 4.74 -6.81 -27.59
N ARG A 223 3.54 -6.21 -27.81
CA ARG A 223 2.37 -6.39 -26.95
C ARG A 223 1.18 -6.91 -27.76
N GLY A 224 0.49 -7.88 -27.16
CA GLY A 224 -0.77 -8.39 -27.71
C GLY A 224 -1.85 -7.31 -27.72
N VAL A 225 -2.60 -7.25 -28.82
CA VAL A 225 -3.74 -6.35 -28.97
C VAL A 225 -4.99 -7.19 -29.17
N THR A 226 -5.99 -7.00 -28.32
CA THR A 226 -7.30 -7.64 -28.47
C THR A 226 -8.30 -6.64 -29.05
N VAL A 227 -8.99 -7.02 -30.12
CA VAL A 227 -10.05 -6.19 -30.73
C VAL A 227 -11.39 -6.59 -30.17
N LEU A 228 -12.09 -5.61 -29.56
CA LEU A 228 -13.45 -5.76 -29.05
C LEU A 228 -14.43 -5.06 -29.99
N SER A 229 -15.42 -5.77 -30.47
CA SER A 229 -16.46 -5.22 -31.32
C SER A 229 -17.53 -4.52 -30.48
N GLY A 230 -17.88 -3.29 -30.87
CA GLY A 230 -18.93 -2.51 -30.24
C GLY A 230 -19.67 -1.63 -31.23
N HIS A 231 -20.57 -0.80 -30.73
CA HIS A 231 -21.23 0.23 -31.55
C HIS A 231 -21.52 1.46 -30.69
N GLY A 232 -21.52 2.61 -31.34
CA GLY A 232 -21.96 3.85 -30.69
C GLY A 232 -23.45 3.80 -30.38
N TYR A 233 -23.85 4.01 -29.12
CA TYR A 233 -25.28 3.96 -28.77
C TYR A 233 -26.11 4.96 -29.56
N TYR A 234 -25.62 6.18 -29.73
CA TYR A 234 -26.31 7.25 -30.46
C TYR A 234 -26.17 7.10 -31.98
N THR A 235 -24.95 6.90 -32.47
CA THR A 235 -24.67 6.87 -33.92
C THR A 235 -25.02 5.54 -34.57
N LYS A 236 -25.19 4.47 -33.79
CA LYS A 236 -25.41 3.06 -34.24
C LYS A 236 -24.26 2.51 -35.11
N ASN A 237 -23.22 3.28 -35.34
CA ASN A 237 -22.07 2.84 -36.13
C ASN A 237 -21.26 1.78 -35.38
N LYS A 238 -20.82 0.75 -36.10
CA LYS A 238 -19.87 -0.23 -35.57
C LYS A 238 -18.56 0.45 -35.24
N LYS A 239 -17.96 0.05 -34.11
CA LYS A 239 -16.64 0.50 -33.66
C LYS A 239 -15.84 -0.70 -33.18
N GLU A 240 -14.58 -0.70 -33.50
CA GLU A 240 -13.62 -1.62 -32.94
C GLU A 240 -12.82 -0.89 -31.85
N ILE A 241 -12.65 -1.57 -30.74
CA ILE A 241 -11.98 -1.05 -29.56
C ILE A 241 -10.73 -1.90 -29.34
N LEU A 242 -9.56 -1.30 -29.37
CA LEU A 242 -8.33 -1.99 -29.04
C LEU A 242 -8.20 -2.08 -27.51
N TYR A 243 -8.02 -3.28 -26.99
CA TYR A 243 -7.74 -3.55 -25.59
C TYR A 243 -6.31 -4.09 -25.47
N ILE A 244 -5.47 -3.38 -24.70
CA ILE A 244 -4.04 -3.64 -24.60
C ILE A 244 -3.65 -3.60 -23.11
N VAL A 245 -2.89 -4.57 -22.64
CA VAL A 245 -2.33 -4.56 -21.29
C VAL A 245 -0.83 -4.30 -21.38
N ILE A 246 -0.38 -3.25 -20.68
CA ILE A 246 1.00 -2.77 -20.71
C ILE A 246 1.51 -2.44 -19.32
N SER A 247 2.81 -2.23 -19.15
CA SER A 247 3.37 -1.65 -17.93
C SER A 247 3.11 -0.14 -17.85
N LYS A 248 3.13 0.41 -16.65
CA LYS A 248 3.00 1.87 -16.42
C LYS A 248 4.04 2.68 -17.21
N GLN A 249 5.24 2.12 -17.37
CA GLN A 249 6.35 2.75 -18.09
C GLN A 249 6.09 2.85 -19.60
N GLU A 250 5.37 1.88 -20.16
CA GLU A 250 5.04 1.83 -21.60
C GLU A 250 3.90 2.75 -22.01
N VAL A 251 3.14 3.31 -21.05
CA VAL A 251 2.01 4.21 -21.34
C VAL A 251 2.43 5.42 -22.17
N SER A 252 3.60 6.00 -21.91
CA SER A 252 4.10 7.16 -22.67
C SER A 252 4.39 6.81 -24.11
N MET A 253 4.95 5.62 -24.37
CA MET A 253 5.23 5.14 -25.72
C MET A 253 3.94 4.85 -26.47
N LEU A 254 2.97 4.17 -25.83
CA LEU A 254 1.66 3.90 -26.44
C LEU A 254 0.95 5.19 -26.83
N LYS A 255 0.93 6.22 -25.95
CA LYS A 255 0.33 7.53 -26.28
C LYS A 255 0.97 8.19 -27.49
N LYS A 256 2.32 8.06 -27.65
CA LYS A 256 3.01 8.61 -28.82
C LYS A 256 2.62 7.87 -30.12
N ILE A 257 2.52 6.53 -30.07
CA ILE A 257 2.08 5.72 -31.21
C ILE A 257 0.67 6.14 -31.63
N VAL A 258 -0.27 6.16 -30.68
CA VAL A 258 -1.67 6.50 -30.99
C VAL A 258 -1.78 7.91 -31.56
N ARG A 259 -1.12 8.89 -30.95
CA ARG A 259 -1.18 10.28 -31.42
C ARG A 259 -0.56 10.49 -32.81
N ALA A 260 0.46 9.71 -33.15
CA ALA A 260 1.09 9.77 -34.48
C ALA A 260 0.17 9.26 -35.58
N GLU A 261 -0.70 8.27 -35.28
CA GLU A 261 -1.64 7.72 -36.26
C GLU A 261 -2.97 8.47 -36.25
N ASP A 262 -3.52 8.81 -35.08
CA ASP A 262 -4.81 9.48 -34.94
C ASP A 262 -4.80 10.45 -33.73
N GLU A 263 -4.73 11.75 -34.02
CA GLU A 263 -4.70 12.80 -33.00
C GLU A 263 -6.00 12.91 -32.18
N ILE A 264 -7.13 12.45 -32.74
CA ILE A 264 -8.46 12.51 -32.12
C ILE A 264 -8.89 11.20 -31.49
N ALA A 265 -8.00 10.22 -31.46
CA ALA A 265 -8.28 8.93 -30.84
C ALA A 265 -8.67 9.09 -29.36
N PHE A 266 -9.70 8.35 -28.94
CA PHE A 266 -10.12 8.30 -27.54
C PHE A 266 -9.39 7.16 -26.80
N ILE A 267 -8.68 7.50 -25.73
CA ILE A 267 -7.89 6.56 -24.93
C ILE A 267 -8.36 6.60 -23.48
N THR A 268 -8.68 5.42 -22.92
CA THR A 268 -8.87 5.26 -21.47
C THR A 268 -7.81 4.34 -20.89
N ILE A 269 -7.33 4.66 -19.70
CA ILE A 269 -6.26 3.94 -19.03
C ILE A 269 -6.76 3.57 -17.63
N HIS A 270 -6.76 2.28 -17.32
CA HIS A 270 -7.21 1.74 -16.05
C HIS A 270 -6.08 1.04 -15.33
N ASP A 271 -6.07 1.11 -14.00
CA ASP A 271 -5.19 0.30 -13.18
C ASP A 271 -5.63 -1.15 -13.18
N VAL A 272 -4.68 -2.06 -13.38
CA VAL A 272 -4.92 -3.50 -13.29
C VAL A 272 -4.09 -4.02 -12.14
N ARG A 273 -4.74 -4.72 -11.19
CA ARG A 273 -4.06 -5.26 -10.03
C ARG A 273 -3.14 -6.42 -10.39
N ASP A 274 -3.69 -7.41 -11.08
CA ASP A 274 -2.97 -8.64 -11.41
C ASP A 274 -3.21 -9.01 -12.87
N VAL A 275 -2.15 -9.42 -13.55
CA VAL A 275 -2.19 -9.92 -14.93
C VAL A 275 -1.44 -11.22 -14.99
N PHE A 276 -2.14 -12.28 -15.37
CA PHE A 276 -1.58 -13.60 -15.57
C PHE A 276 -1.73 -14.02 -17.03
N GLY A 277 -0.78 -14.78 -17.53
CA GLY A 277 -0.80 -15.33 -18.89
C GLY A 277 0.44 -15.00 -19.69
N GLU A 278 0.38 -15.30 -20.98
CA GLU A 278 1.49 -15.14 -21.92
C GLU A 278 1.97 -13.69 -21.99
N GLY A 279 3.27 -13.47 -21.86
CA GLY A 279 3.87 -12.12 -21.79
C GLY A 279 3.83 -11.46 -20.41
N PHE A 280 3.27 -12.16 -19.38
CA PHE A 280 3.16 -11.69 -18.00
C PHE A 280 3.57 -12.80 -17.01
N ILE A 281 2.93 -12.88 -15.86
CA ILE A 281 3.19 -13.94 -14.87
C ILE A 281 2.49 -15.23 -15.32
N GLU A 282 3.23 -16.33 -15.45
CA GLU A 282 2.65 -17.63 -15.79
C GLU A 282 1.77 -18.14 -14.63
N LEU A 283 0.54 -18.56 -14.93
CA LEU A 283 -0.38 -19.17 -13.96
C LEU A 283 0.18 -20.41 -13.26
N SER A 284 1.15 -21.10 -13.90
CA SER A 284 1.81 -22.28 -13.34
C SER A 284 2.83 -21.97 -12.24
N LYS A 285 3.18 -20.70 -12.01
CA LYS A 285 4.16 -20.26 -10.99
C LYS A 285 3.49 -19.56 -9.79
N THR A 286 2.18 -19.46 -9.78
CA THR A 286 1.37 -19.00 -8.66
C THR A 286 0.60 -20.15 -8.05
#